data_35273951fdad5895d309748d86a3556c
#
_entry.id   35273951fdad5895d309748d86a3556c
#
_cell.length_a   1.000
_cell.length_b   1.000
_cell.length_c   1.000
_cell.angle_alpha   90.00
_cell.angle_beta   90.00
_cell.angle_gamma   90.00
#
_symmetry.space_group_name_H-M   'P 1'
#
loop_
_entity.id
_entity.type
_entity.pdbx_description
1 polymer ?
#
loop_
_entity_poly.entity_id
_entity_poly.type
_entity_poly.pdbx_seq_one_letter_code
_entity_poly.pdbx_strand_id
1 'polypeptide(L)'
;QDLFNALRSNYEGYEELRHILQNGPKMGNNDDDIDDIAIKMLDVYADACSKYRNARGGIIRPGTGTAMYYIWHSERLGATPDGRKAGEPFGANYSPSINSRFNGVLSVIQSFSKPNLERVCNGGPLTLEFHDTVFRNEEGVSKVAALVQTFVKLRGHQLQLNAVNRETLLDAQKHPEKHKNLIVRVWGWSGYFNELDPVYQNHVIQRLEFLQ
;
A
#
# COMPACT_ATOMS: atom_id res chain seq x y z
N GLN A 1 24.25 2.48 15.87
CA GLN A 1 24.48 3.95 15.88
C GLN A 1 24.35 4.53 14.46
N ASP A 2 24.88 3.86 13.42
CA ASP A 2 24.86 4.36 12.03
C ASP A 2 23.44 4.53 11.48
N LEU A 3 22.56 3.55 11.73
CA LEU A 3 21.14 3.69 11.35
C LEU A 3 20.49 4.91 12.01
N PHE A 4 20.78 5.15 13.28
CA PHE A 4 20.21 6.30 14.00
C PHE A 4 20.71 7.64 13.45
N ASN A 5 21.99 7.72 13.11
CA ASN A 5 22.58 8.89 12.47
C ASN A 5 21.99 9.10 11.07
N ALA A 6 21.87 8.04 10.27
CA ALA A 6 21.25 8.06 8.94
C ALA A 6 19.81 8.58 8.96
N LEU A 7 19.01 8.13 9.92
CA LEU A 7 17.62 8.61 10.07
C LEU A 7 17.57 10.10 10.43
N ARG A 8 18.47 10.56 11.33
CA ARG A 8 18.55 11.99 11.72
C ARG A 8 19.00 12.90 10.60
N SER A 9 19.92 12.43 9.74
CA SER A 9 20.38 13.17 8.57
C SER A 9 19.49 13.01 7.33
N ASN A 10 18.34 12.33 7.46
CA ASN A 10 17.48 12.01 6.31
C ASN A 10 18.24 11.24 5.22
N TYR A 11 19.17 10.37 5.64
CA TYR A 11 20.09 9.59 4.82
C TYR A 11 21.14 10.39 4.04
N GLU A 12 21.34 11.67 4.34
CA GLU A 12 22.47 12.43 3.77
C GLU A 12 23.79 11.86 4.29
N GLY A 13 24.67 11.46 3.37
CA GLY A 13 25.93 10.78 3.67
C GLY A 13 25.78 9.30 4.03
N TYR A 14 24.59 8.72 3.89
CA TYR A 14 24.27 7.31 4.17
C TYR A 14 23.52 6.65 3.00
N GLU A 15 23.80 7.06 1.77
CA GLU A 15 23.10 6.62 0.57
C GLU A 15 23.24 5.10 0.35
N GLU A 16 24.41 4.54 0.63
CA GLU A 16 24.66 3.10 0.55
C GLU A 16 23.81 2.33 1.56
N LEU A 17 23.78 2.78 2.82
CA LEU A 17 22.92 2.17 3.84
C LEU A 17 21.44 2.26 3.46
N ARG A 18 21.00 3.42 2.95
CA ARG A 18 19.64 3.57 2.44
C ARG A 18 19.33 2.55 1.35
N HIS A 19 20.23 2.38 0.39
CA HIS A 19 20.07 1.41 -0.71
C HIS A 19 19.94 -0.02 -0.18
N ILE A 20 20.76 -0.42 0.79
CA ILE A 20 20.66 -1.73 1.46
C ILE A 20 19.30 -1.89 2.11
N LEU A 21 18.84 -0.90 2.87
CA LEU A 21 17.56 -0.93 3.57
C LEU A 21 16.37 -0.98 2.61
N GLN A 22 16.42 -0.24 1.50
CA GLN A 22 15.37 -0.27 0.47
C GLN A 22 15.27 -1.62 -0.24
N ASN A 23 16.39 -2.29 -0.48
CA ASN A 23 16.46 -3.57 -1.15
C ASN A 23 16.44 -4.79 -0.20
N GLY A 24 16.43 -4.54 1.11
CA GLY A 24 16.26 -5.59 2.12
C GLY A 24 14.89 -6.29 2.00
N PRO A 25 14.76 -7.48 2.59
CA PRO A 25 13.52 -8.25 2.56
C PRO A 25 12.34 -7.45 3.09
N LYS A 26 11.21 -7.53 2.41
CA LYS A 26 9.96 -6.85 2.77
C LYS A 26 8.79 -7.83 2.72
N MET A 27 7.78 -7.62 3.55
CA MET A 27 6.49 -8.30 3.45
C MET A 27 5.91 -8.10 2.04
N GLY A 28 5.45 -9.17 1.41
CA GLY A 28 4.85 -9.14 0.07
C GLY A 28 5.46 -10.14 -0.91
N ASN A 29 6.47 -10.90 -0.50
CA ASN A 29 7.15 -11.90 -1.31
C ASN A 29 6.84 -13.36 -0.91
N ASN A 30 5.84 -13.55 -0.06
CA ASN A 30 5.46 -14.85 0.51
C ASN A 30 6.62 -15.53 1.24
N ASP A 31 7.41 -14.75 1.97
CA ASP A 31 8.51 -15.18 2.80
C ASP A 31 8.01 -15.26 4.25
N ASP A 32 7.95 -16.47 4.80
CA ASP A 32 7.37 -16.71 6.13
C ASP A 32 8.15 -16.01 7.24
N ASP A 33 9.48 -15.96 7.17
CA ASP A 33 10.33 -15.34 8.20
C ASP A 33 10.08 -13.81 8.25
N ILE A 34 9.87 -13.20 7.10
CA ILE A 34 9.61 -11.75 7.00
C ILE A 34 8.15 -11.44 7.33
N ASP A 35 7.21 -12.21 6.79
CA ASP A 35 5.79 -12.02 7.00
C ASP A 35 5.39 -12.22 8.48
N ASP A 36 6.07 -13.13 9.20
CA ASP A 36 5.91 -13.38 10.63
C ASP A 36 6.13 -12.13 11.49
N ILE A 37 7.03 -11.24 11.08
CA ILE A 37 7.26 -9.97 11.79
C ILE A 37 6.00 -9.11 11.73
N ALA A 38 5.39 -8.98 10.56
CA ALA A 38 4.16 -8.22 10.38
C ALA A 38 2.97 -8.87 11.10
N ILE A 39 2.87 -10.21 11.08
CA ILE A 39 1.86 -10.98 11.83
C ILE A 39 1.95 -10.65 13.32
N LYS A 40 3.14 -10.75 13.90
CA LYS A 40 3.38 -10.45 15.32
C LYS A 40 3.05 -9.00 15.67
N MET A 41 3.42 -8.05 14.81
CA MET A 41 3.09 -6.63 15.02
C MET A 41 1.58 -6.41 15.03
N LEU A 42 0.85 -7.01 14.10
CA LEU A 42 -0.60 -6.89 14.01
C LEU A 42 -1.30 -7.53 15.21
N ASP A 43 -0.80 -8.67 15.68
CA ASP A 43 -1.30 -9.35 16.88
C ASP A 43 -1.11 -8.50 18.14
N VAL A 44 0.07 -7.93 18.34
CA VAL A 44 0.34 -7.02 19.47
C VAL A 44 -0.62 -5.82 19.45
N TYR A 45 -0.84 -5.24 18.27
CA TYR A 45 -1.77 -4.14 18.10
C TYR A 45 -3.22 -4.53 18.41
N ALA A 46 -3.68 -5.66 17.89
CA ALA A 46 -5.02 -6.18 18.14
C ALA A 46 -5.21 -6.55 19.62
N ASP A 47 -4.21 -7.16 20.26
CA ASP A 47 -4.20 -7.47 21.70
C ASP A 47 -4.29 -6.20 22.55
N ALA A 48 -3.53 -5.17 22.19
CA ALA A 48 -3.61 -3.88 22.89
C ALA A 48 -5.01 -3.27 22.80
N CYS A 49 -5.61 -3.25 21.61
CA CYS A 49 -6.98 -2.75 21.40
C CYS A 49 -8.03 -3.54 22.21
N SER A 50 -7.87 -4.86 22.31
CA SER A 50 -8.84 -5.75 22.97
C SER A 50 -8.95 -5.51 24.49
N LYS A 51 -7.89 -4.97 25.11
CA LYS A 51 -7.82 -4.71 26.56
C LYS A 51 -8.67 -3.54 27.00
N TYR A 52 -9.09 -2.68 26.08
CA TYR A 52 -9.75 -1.44 26.40
C TYR A 52 -11.19 -1.40 25.91
N ARG A 53 -11.97 -0.54 26.54
CA ARG A 53 -13.33 -0.19 26.13
C ARG A 53 -13.42 1.33 25.98
N ASN A 54 -14.27 1.78 25.08
CA ASN A 54 -14.58 3.20 24.99
C ASN A 54 -15.47 3.67 26.18
N ALA A 55 -15.68 4.98 26.31
CA ALA A 55 -16.46 5.56 27.40
C ALA A 55 -17.91 5.05 27.48
N ARG A 56 -18.44 4.45 26.41
CA ARG A 56 -19.80 3.87 26.37
C ARG A 56 -19.80 2.34 26.53
N GLY A 57 -18.67 1.73 26.91
CA GLY A 57 -18.52 0.28 27.10
C GLY A 57 -18.30 -0.52 25.80
N GLY A 58 -18.26 0.14 24.64
CA GLY A 58 -18.02 -0.52 23.35
C GLY A 58 -16.57 -0.98 23.18
N ILE A 59 -16.37 -1.98 22.31
CA ILE A 59 -15.04 -2.48 21.96
C ILE A 59 -14.27 -1.48 21.09
N ILE A 60 -12.95 -1.47 21.24
CA ILE A 60 -12.06 -0.75 20.33
C ILE A 60 -11.73 -1.69 19.18
N ARG A 61 -12.05 -1.28 17.96
CA ARG A 61 -11.83 -2.07 16.73
C ARG A 61 -10.58 -1.60 16.04
N PRO A 62 -9.50 -2.40 16.00
CA PRO A 62 -8.32 -2.05 15.21
C PRO A 62 -8.62 -2.11 13.72
N GLY A 63 -7.87 -1.36 12.94
CA GLY A 63 -7.93 -1.35 11.48
C GLY A 63 -6.57 -1.02 10.88
N THR A 64 -6.40 -1.30 9.62
CA THR A 64 -5.17 -1.06 8.86
C THR A 64 -5.33 0.03 7.80
N GLY A 65 -6.49 0.70 7.76
CA GLY A 65 -6.76 1.79 6.82
C GLY A 65 -6.05 3.08 7.21
N THR A 66 -5.42 3.73 6.26
CA THR A 66 -4.73 5.01 6.44
C THR A 66 -5.52 6.19 5.87
N ALA A 67 -6.50 5.96 5.02
CA ALA A 67 -7.17 6.99 4.22
C ALA A 67 -6.14 7.94 3.56
N MET A 68 -6.32 9.24 3.65
CA MET A 68 -5.39 10.24 3.12
C MET A 68 -4.14 10.47 3.99
N TYR A 69 -4.12 9.93 5.21
CA TYR A 69 -3.11 10.28 6.20
C TYR A 69 -1.71 9.73 5.89
N TYR A 70 -1.56 8.77 4.99
CA TYR A 70 -0.27 8.27 4.54
C TYR A 70 0.59 9.35 3.84
N ILE A 71 -0.03 10.37 3.22
CA ILE A 71 0.65 11.57 2.71
C ILE A 71 0.81 12.59 3.83
N TRP A 72 -0.28 12.95 4.51
CA TRP A 72 -0.27 13.98 5.55
C TRP A 72 0.72 13.70 6.69
N HIS A 73 0.83 12.44 7.13
CA HIS A 73 1.83 12.04 8.11
C HIS A 73 3.24 12.04 7.55
N SER A 74 3.44 11.72 6.27
CA SER A 74 4.77 11.69 5.67
C SER A 74 5.48 13.04 5.71
N GLU A 75 4.73 14.12 5.62
CA GLU A 75 5.26 15.49 5.71
C GLU A 75 5.75 15.85 7.13
N ARG A 76 5.28 15.14 8.14
CA ARG A 76 5.53 15.43 9.55
C ARG A 76 6.45 14.42 10.23
N LEU A 77 6.68 13.29 9.61
CA LEU A 77 7.54 12.23 10.13
C LEU A 77 8.87 12.19 9.39
N GLY A 78 9.94 12.06 10.14
CA GLY A 78 11.29 11.90 9.62
C GLY A 78 11.48 10.63 8.79
N ALA A 79 12.73 10.38 8.41
CA ALA A 79 13.11 9.16 7.71
C ALA A 79 12.81 7.90 8.55
N THR A 80 12.54 6.78 7.87
CA THR A 80 12.22 5.50 8.52
C THR A 80 13.21 4.40 8.14
N PRO A 81 13.37 3.35 9.00
CA PRO A 81 14.39 2.31 8.82
C PRO A 81 14.27 1.44 7.57
N ASP A 82 13.18 1.54 6.83
CA ASP A 82 12.97 0.86 5.53
C ASP A 82 13.60 1.60 4.35
N GLY A 83 14.27 2.72 4.59
CA GLY A 83 14.91 3.55 3.59
C GLY A 83 14.02 4.69 3.07
N ARG A 84 12.81 4.91 3.63
CA ARG A 84 11.94 6.05 3.31
C ARG A 84 12.56 7.35 3.85
N LYS A 85 12.65 8.38 3.02
CA LYS A 85 13.03 9.73 3.43
C LYS A 85 11.85 10.50 4.04
N ALA A 86 12.16 11.54 4.81
CA ALA A 86 11.16 12.51 5.25
C ALA A 86 10.41 13.09 4.04
N GLY A 87 9.08 13.19 4.12
CA GLY A 87 8.22 13.66 3.05
C GLY A 87 7.83 12.61 1.99
N GLU A 88 8.56 11.50 1.86
CA GLU A 88 8.13 10.40 0.99
C GLU A 88 6.89 9.72 1.57
N PRO A 89 5.84 9.41 0.76
CA PRO A 89 4.62 8.79 1.25
C PRO A 89 4.84 7.43 1.91
N PHE A 90 3.99 7.11 2.90
CA PHE A 90 3.87 5.74 3.43
C PHE A 90 3.04 4.85 2.50
N GLY A 91 2.99 3.54 2.79
CA GLY A 91 2.05 2.65 2.14
C GLY A 91 0.60 3.09 2.36
N ALA A 92 -0.21 3.06 1.31
CA ALA A 92 -1.63 3.43 1.38
C ALA A 92 -2.45 2.24 1.92
N ASN A 93 -3.13 2.43 3.02
CA ASN A 93 -3.93 1.40 3.67
C ASN A 93 -3.10 0.15 4.03
N TYR A 94 -3.67 -1.05 3.84
CA TYR A 94 -2.99 -2.32 4.05
C TYR A 94 -2.35 -2.79 2.74
N SER A 95 -1.49 -1.95 2.16
CA SER A 95 -0.84 -2.20 0.87
C SER A 95 0.67 -2.09 0.99
N PRO A 96 1.42 -2.69 0.07
CA PRO A 96 2.86 -2.58 0.04
C PRO A 96 3.36 -1.14 0.03
N SER A 97 4.51 -0.91 0.67
CA SER A 97 5.21 0.37 0.57
C SER A 97 5.66 0.63 -0.87
N ILE A 98 5.64 1.89 -1.30
CA ILE A 98 6.08 2.33 -2.62
C ILE A 98 7.52 1.87 -2.95
N ASN A 99 8.38 1.76 -1.94
CA ASN A 99 9.77 1.35 -2.11
C ASN A 99 10.00 -0.17 -2.05
N SER A 100 8.94 -0.99 -2.06
CA SER A 100 9.06 -2.44 -1.96
C SER A 100 9.05 -3.10 -3.35
N ARG A 101 9.90 -4.11 -3.53
CA ARG A 101 9.92 -4.93 -4.75
C ARG A 101 9.26 -6.28 -4.47
N PHE A 102 8.47 -6.78 -5.41
CA PHE A 102 7.69 -8.00 -5.25
C PHE A 102 7.91 -8.98 -6.39
N ASN A 103 7.77 -10.27 -6.07
CA ASN A 103 7.80 -11.38 -7.02
C ASN A 103 6.46 -11.58 -7.75
N GLY A 104 5.67 -10.52 -7.86
CA GLY A 104 4.38 -10.50 -8.53
C GLY A 104 3.19 -10.39 -7.58
N VAL A 105 2.02 -10.13 -8.16
CA VAL A 105 0.78 -9.84 -7.43
C VAL A 105 0.34 -11.00 -6.53
N LEU A 106 0.56 -12.24 -6.96
CA LEU A 106 0.16 -13.41 -6.17
C LEU A 106 0.93 -13.50 -4.85
N SER A 107 2.26 -13.23 -4.86
CA SER A 107 3.05 -13.24 -3.64
C SER A 107 2.61 -12.16 -2.65
N VAL A 108 2.20 -11.00 -3.16
CA VAL A 108 1.62 -9.93 -2.34
C VAL A 108 0.31 -10.39 -1.68
N ILE A 109 -0.61 -10.98 -2.45
CA ILE A 109 -1.87 -11.52 -1.92
C ILE A 109 -1.60 -12.57 -0.84
N GLN A 110 -0.65 -13.48 -1.07
CA GLN A 110 -0.30 -14.51 -0.10
C GLN A 110 0.24 -13.90 1.21
N SER A 111 1.23 -13.04 1.15
CA SER A 111 1.80 -12.37 2.32
C SER A 111 0.76 -11.58 3.11
N PHE A 112 0.00 -10.73 2.43
CA PHE A 112 -0.97 -9.84 3.06
C PHE A 112 -2.24 -10.55 3.57
N SER A 113 -2.42 -11.83 3.24
CA SER A 113 -3.51 -12.66 3.77
C SER A 113 -3.08 -13.58 4.92
N LYS A 114 -1.79 -13.65 5.29
CA LYS A 114 -1.31 -14.50 6.39
C LYS A 114 -1.74 -14.05 7.79
N PRO A 115 -1.75 -12.73 8.12
CA PRO A 115 -2.20 -12.29 9.44
C PRO A 115 -3.67 -12.63 9.69
N ASN A 116 -4.02 -12.79 10.96
CA ASN A 116 -5.42 -12.97 11.35
C ASN A 116 -6.20 -11.66 11.19
N LEU A 117 -6.70 -11.42 9.99
CA LEU A 117 -7.39 -10.19 9.62
C LEU A 117 -8.79 -10.06 10.26
N GLU A 118 -9.37 -11.13 10.80
CA GLU A 118 -10.61 -11.09 11.58
C GLU A 118 -10.45 -10.22 12.84
N ARG A 119 -9.23 -10.07 13.35
CA ARG A 119 -8.90 -9.26 14.52
C ARG A 119 -8.83 -7.75 14.21
N VAL A 120 -8.63 -7.36 12.94
CA VAL A 120 -8.51 -5.96 12.50
C VAL A 120 -9.75 -5.53 11.71
N CYS A 121 -10.91 -5.75 12.29
CA CYS A 121 -12.22 -5.64 11.64
C CYS A 121 -12.66 -4.23 11.24
N ASN A 122 -11.87 -3.19 11.52
CA ASN A 122 -12.21 -1.79 11.15
C ASN A 122 -11.75 -1.43 9.72
N GLY A 123 -11.31 -2.39 8.93
CA GLY A 123 -10.97 -2.19 7.52
C GLY A 123 -9.51 -1.88 7.25
N GLY A 124 -9.19 -1.88 5.97
CA GLY A 124 -7.88 -1.63 5.41
C GLY A 124 -7.69 -2.42 4.12
N PRO A 125 -7.97 -1.81 2.95
CA PRO A 125 -7.86 -2.54 1.69
C PRO A 125 -6.40 -2.82 1.32
N LEU A 126 -6.16 -4.03 0.81
CA LEU A 126 -5.04 -4.31 -0.06
C LEU A 126 -5.36 -3.71 -1.43
N THR A 127 -4.64 -2.67 -1.82
CA THR A 127 -4.81 -2.01 -3.12
C THR A 127 -3.73 -2.51 -4.07
N LEU A 128 -4.15 -3.01 -5.22
CA LEU A 128 -3.29 -3.50 -6.30
C LEU A 128 -3.60 -2.74 -7.58
N GLU A 129 -2.55 -2.34 -8.27
CA GLU A 129 -2.65 -1.63 -9.55
C GLU A 129 -2.36 -2.61 -10.69
N PHE A 130 -3.22 -2.65 -11.69
CA PHE A 130 -3.03 -3.42 -12.91
C PHE A 130 -2.90 -2.49 -14.12
N HIS A 131 -2.06 -2.86 -15.06
CA HIS A 131 -2.09 -2.20 -16.35
C HIS A 131 -3.40 -2.56 -17.07
N ASP A 132 -4.05 -1.59 -17.70
CA ASP A 132 -5.34 -1.77 -18.36
C ASP A 132 -5.36 -2.89 -19.43
N THR A 133 -4.20 -3.17 -20.04
CA THR A 133 -4.05 -4.24 -21.01
C THR A 133 -4.40 -5.63 -20.48
N VAL A 134 -4.30 -5.86 -19.17
CA VAL A 134 -4.66 -7.13 -18.54
C VAL A 134 -6.13 -7.48 -18.79
N PHE A 135 -6.99 -6.48 -18.94
CA PHE A 135 -8.43 -6.68 -19.17
C PHE A 135 -8.85 -6.71 -20.63
N ARG A 136 -7.90 -6.68 -21.58
CA ARG A 136 -8.19 -6.65 -23.02
C ARG A 136 -8.43 -8.03 -23.64
N ASN A 137 -8.18 -9.10 -22.92
CA ASN A 137 -8.40 -10.46 -23.40
C ASN A 137 -8.94 -11.37 -22.29
N GLU A 138 -9.56 -12.50 -22.68
CA GLU A 138 -10.18 -13.44 -21.75
C GLU A 138 -9.17 -14.12 -20.81
N GLU A 139 -7.96 -14.35 -21.27
CA GLU A 139 -6.89 -14.95 -20.46
C GLU A 139 -6.51 -14.04 -19.29
N GLY A 140 -6.34 -12.74 -19.54
CA GLY A 140 -6.05 -11.74 -18.51
C GLY A 140 -7.19 -11.62 -17.49
N VAL A 141 -8.43 -11.56 -17.96
CA VAL A 141 -9.61 -11.55 -17.09
C VAL A 141 -9.66 -12.82 -16.22
N SER A 142 -9.40 -13.99 -16.81
CA SER A 142 -9.37 -15.27 -16.07
C SER A 142 -8.28 -15.28 -15.01
N LYS A 143 -7.08 -14.73 -15.29
CA LYS A 143 -5.99 -14.60 -14.31
C LYS A 143 -6.38 -13.70 -13.14
N VAL A 144 -7.00 -12.55 -13.40
CA VAL A 144 -7.48 -11.66 -12.34
C VAL A 144 -8.59 -12.33 -11.52
N ALA A 145 -9.50 -13.05 -12.16
CA ALA A 145 -10.54 -13.82 -11.45
C ALA A 145 -9.92 -14.87 -10.51
N ALA A 146 -8.88 -15.58 -10.98
CA ALA A 146 -8.16 -16.54 -10.14
C ALA A 146 -7.43 -15.88 -8.95
N LEU A 147 -6.87 -14.68 -9.14
CA LEU A 147 -6.28 -13.90 -8.04
C LEU A 147 -7.32 -13.48 -7.00
N VAL A 148 -8.48 -13.01 -7.44
CA VAL A 148 -9.60 -12.67 -6.53
C VAL A 148 -10.07 -13.89 -5.77
N GLN A 149 -10.25 -15.03 -6.44
CA GLN A 149 -10.62 -16.29 -5.78
C GLN A 149 -9.57 -16.72 -4.74
N THR A 150 -8.29 -16.57 -5.07
CA THR A 150 -7.19 -16.89 -4.15
C THR A 150 -7.24 -15.99 -2.91
N PHE A 151 -7.43 -14.68 -3.10
CA PHE A 151 -7.58 -13.73 -2.00
C PHE A 151 -8.73 -14.11 -1.06
N VAL A 152 -9.89 -14.48 -1.61
CA VAL A 152 -11.06 -14.94 -0.83
C VAL A 152 -10.75 -16.23 -0.08
N LYS A 153 -10.13 -17.23 -0.76
CA LYS A 153 -9.75 -18.51 -0.13
C LYS A 153 -8.76 -18.34 1.02
N LEU A 154 -7.84 -17.39 0.89
CA LEU A 154 -6.87 -17.04 1.92
C LEU A 154 -7.44 -16.13 3.03
N ARG A 155 -8.75 -15.86 3.01
CA ARG A 155 -9.43 -14.97 3.97
C ARG A 155 -8.88 -13.55 4.00
N GLY A 156 -8.45 -13.03 2.86
CA GLY A 156 -8.08 -11.63 2.73
C GLY A 156 -9.25 -10.72 3.11
N HIS A 157 -8.96 -9.60 3.74
CA HIS A 157 -9.98 -8.77 4.39
C HIS A 157 -10.75 -7.91 3.38
N GLN A 158 -10.04 -7.07 2.62
CA GLN A 158 -10.61 -6.17 1.62
C GLN A 158 -9.63 -6.03 0.46
N LEU A 159 -10.09 -6.25 -0.76
CA LEU A 159 -9.29 -6.10 -1.98
C LEU A 159 -9.80 -4.93 -2.80
N GLN A 160 -8.89 -4.08 -3.24
CA GLN A 160 -9.15 -3.01 -4.18
C GLN A 160 -8.24 -3.18 -5.40
N LEU A 161 -8.84 -3.31 -6.57
CA LEU A 161 -8.12 -3.42 -7.84
C LEU A 161 -8.33 -2.14 -8.65
N ASN A 162 -7.24 -1.55 -9.14
CA ASN A 162 -7.27 -0.47 -10.10
C ASN A 162 -6.75 -0.97 -11.45
N ALA A 163 -7.41 -0.55 -12.52
CA ALA A 163 -6.96 -0.79 -13.88
C ALA A 163 -6.71 0.57 -14.54
N VAL A 164 -5.47 1.00 -14.54
CA VAL A 164 -5.08 2.31 -15.06
C VAL A 164 -3.81 2.19 -15.90
N ASN A 165 -3.65 3.11 -16.83
CA ASN A 165 -2.49 3.22 -17.68
C ASN A 165 -1.68 4.45 -17.26
N ARG A 166 -0.40 4.25 -16.96
CA ARG A 166 0.50 5.33 -16.50
C ARG A 166 0.63 6.45 -17.53
N GLU A 167 0.72 6.11 -18.81
CA GLU A 167 0.82 7.10 -19.88
C GLU A 167 -0.43 7.97 -19.95
N THR A 168 -1.60 7.36 -19.79
CA THR A 168 -2.88 8.09 -19.73
C THR A 168 -2.92 9.04 -18.53
N LEU A 169 -2.43 8.63 -17.36
CA LEU A 169 -2.38 9.51 -16.17
C LEU A 169 -1.41 10.68 -16.37
N LEU A 170 -0.23 10.43 -16.95
CA LEU A 170 0.73 11.48 -17.25
C LEU A 170 0.23 12.45 -18.33
N ASP A 171 -0.50 11.95 -19.33
CA ASP A 171 -1.13 12.81 -20.33
C ASP A 171 -2.28 13.61 -19.71
N ALA A 172 -3.05 13.03 -18.80
CA ALA A 172 -4.11 13.72 -18.07
C ALA A 172 -3.61 14.86 -17.18
N GLN A 173 -2.41 14.73 -16.59
CA GLN A 173 -1.77 15.84 -15.88
C GLN A 173 -1.41 17.01 -16.79
N LYS A 174 -0.98 16.71 -18.03
CA LYS A 174 -0.54 17.72 -19.01
C LYS A 174 -1.72 18.33 -19.77
N HIS A 175 -2.73 17.52 -20.04
CA HIS A 175 -3.88 17.84 -20.89
C HIS A 175 -5.21 17.46 -20.21
N PRO A 176 -5.53 18.06 -19.04
CA PRO A 176 -6.70 17.67 -18.24
C PRO A 176 -8.02 17.84 -19.03
N GLU A 177 -8.07 18.74 -19.99
CA GLU A 177 -9.23 18.96 -20.85
C GLU A 177 -9.58 17.76 -21.74
N LYS A 178 -8.61 16.89 -22.05
CA LYS A 178 -8.81 15.68 -22.85
C LYS A 178 -9.32 14.50 -22.03
N HIS A 179 -9.09 14.53 -20.71
CA HIS A 179 -9.32 13.41 -19.80
C HIS A 179 -10.32 13.74 -18.69
N LYS A 180 -11.33 14.56 -19.00
CA LYS A 180 -12.32 15.03 -18.01
C LYS A 180 -13.04 13.92 -17.26
N ASN A 181 -13.21 12.76 -17.90
CA ASN A 181 -13.94 11.61 -17.35
C ASN A 181 -13.01 10.51 -16.82
N LEU A 182 -11.70 10.77 -16.69
CA LEU A 182 -10.76 9.79 -16.16
C LEU A 182 -10.99 9.60 -14.66
N ILE A 183 -11.53 8.44 -14.31
CA ILE A 183 -11.82 8.07 -12.93
C ILE A 183 -10.73 7.15 -12.40
N VAL A 184 -10.27 7.42 -11.18
CA VAL A 184 -9.34 6.57 -10.44
C VAL A 184 -9.90 6.20 -9.08
N ARG A 185 -9.50 5.04 -8.58
CA ARG A 185 -9.81 4.60 -7.23
C ARG A 185 -8.73 5.11 -6.27
N VAL A 186 -9.11 5.86 -5.26
CA VAL A 186 -8.16 6.52 -4.36
C VAL A 186 -8.03 5.73 -3.04
N TRP A 187 -8.98 5.82 -2.10
CA TRP A 187 -8.93 5.15 -0.78
C TRP A 187 -10.29 4.59 -0.36
N GLY A 188 -10.86 3.70 -1.13
CA GLY A 188 -12.22 3.22 -0.86
C GLY A 188 -13.30 4.10 -1.49
N TRP A 189 -12.94 5.11 -2.26
CA TRP A 189 -13.81 5.91 -3.11
C TRP A 189 -13.17 6.16 -4.47
N SER A 190 -13.98 6.51 -5.46
CA SER A 190 -13.53 6.85 -6.81
C SER A 190 -13.75 8.34 -7.04
N GLY A 191 -12.83 8.98 -7.76
CA GLY A 191 -12.93 10.38 -8.13
C GLY A 191 -12.33 10.65 -9.50
N TYR A 192 -12.61 11.81 -10.04
CA TYR A 192 -11.99 12.26 -11.27
C TYR A 192 -10.52 12.60 -11.01
N PHE A 193 -9.63 12.00 -11.79
CA PHE A 193 -8.20 12.18 -11.62
C PHE A 193 -7.76 13.64 -11.67
N ASN A 194 -8.35 14.41 -12.56
CA ASN A 194 -8.02 15.82 -12.76
C ASN A 194 -8.51 16.75 -11.63
N GLU A 195 -9.42 16.27 -10.78
CA GLU A 195 -9.93 17.01 -9.61
C GLU A 195 -9.13 16.69 -8.34
N LEU A 196 -8.24 15.71 -8.40
CA LEU A 196 -7.35 15.40 -7.29
C LEU A 196 -6.25 16.45 -7.17
N ASP A 197 -5.85 16.75 -5.94
CA ASP A 197 -4.64 17.53 -5.67
C ASP A 197 -3.42 16.88 -6.35
N PRO A 198 -2.47 17.63 -6.92
CA PRO A 198 -1.29 17.11 -7.61
C PRO A 198 -0.48 16.10 -6.81
N VAL A 199 -0.44 16.23 -5.47
CA VAL A 199 0.26 15.28 -4.59
C VAL A 199 -0.37 13.89 -4.69
N TYR A 200 -1.70 13.82 -4.73
CA TYR A 200 -2.43 12.56 -4.86
C TYR A 200 -2.38 12.00 -6.28
N GLN A 201 -2.41 12.86 -7.30
CA GLN A 201 -2.20 12.44 -8.69
C GLN A 201 -0.83 11.76 -8.84
N ASN A 202 0.22 12.39 -8.34
CA ASN A 202 1.58 11.83 -8.37
C ASN A 202 1.67 10.51 -7.63
N HIS A 203 1.02 10.38 -6.48
CA HIS A 203 1.00 9.14 -5.73
C HIS A 203 0.30 8.00 -6.51
N VAL A 204 -0.82 8.28 -7.19
CA VAL A 204 -1.50 7.28 -8.04
C VAL A 204 -0.59 6.82 -9.18
N ILE A 205 0.14 7.74 -9.81
CA ILE A 205 1.12 7.43 -10.87
C ILE A 205 2.27 6.58 -10.33
N GLN A 206 2.83 6.93 -9.17
CA GLN A 206 3.93 6.21 -8.54
C GLN A 206 3.58 4.77 -8.19
N ARG A 207 2.36 4.49 -7.72
CA ARG A 207 1.92 3.13 -7.41
C ARG A 207 2.02 2.18 -8.60
N LEU A 208 1.83 2.68 -9.83
CA LEU A 208 1.93 1.90 -11.06
C LEU A 208 3.36 1.53 -11.46
N GLU A 209 4.36 2.29 -11.00
CA GLU A 209 5.76 2.03 -11.34
C GLU A 209 6.32 0.77 -10.69
N PHE A 210 5.68 0.27 -9.63
CA PHE A 210 6.15 -0.86 -8.84
C PHE A 210 5.53 -2.21 -9.20
N LEU A 211 4.50 -2.22 -10.04
CA LEU A 211 3.77 -3.44 -10.44
C LEU A 211 4.04 -3.84 -11.90
N GLN A 212 5.07 -3.27 -12.53
CA GLN A 212 5.53 -3.61 -13.88
C GLN A 212 6.54 -4.74 -13.88
#